data_482dcfa37d587d137506f392768cca25
#
_entry.id   482dcfa37d587d137506f392768cca25
#
_cell.length_a   1.000
_cell.length_b   1.000
_cell.length_c   1.000
_cell.angle_alpha   90.00
_cell.angle_beta   90.00
_cell.angle_gamma   90.00
#
_symmetry.space_group_name_H-M   'P 1'
#
loop_
_entity.id
_entity.type
_entity.pdbx_description
1 polymer ?
#
loop_
_entity_poly.entity_id
_entity_poly.type
_entity_poly.pdbx_seq_one_letter_code
_entity_poly.pdbx_strand_id
1 'polypeptide(L)'
;EKHKVVFFYDTSCAKCKLESIMLSNLLDTGDYPIDFYAVYTGDNREAWEQYASERFDIEAPDTSVIHLWDPALDSDFQRKYGVIQTPRLFLIGPDSVIKGRGLDTRALSMMLDAVFAHPDLEYGSKESEAYFDRLFPDYPEKAPSFYDVSSVVENMARPTLCSGDTTMCRQFLGDFLYYLAPKTGTGFREGTKYLIDNYILIGNDIWRSQHDSLKVIGFAQILDDLLSSSV
;
A
#
# COMPACT_ATOMS: atom_id res chain seq x y z
N GLU A 1 6.72 10.91 1.00
CA GLU A 1 5.56 11.72 0.55
C GLU A 1 4.60 10.84 -0.24
N LYS A 2 3.27 11.06 -0.08
CA LYS A 2 2.23 10.32 -0.80
C LYS A 2 2.06 10.86 -2.23
N HIS A 3 1.47 10.05 -3.12
CA HIS A 3 0.91 10.55 -4.37
C HIS A 3 -0.26 11.48 -4.07
N LYS A 4 -0.49 12.46 -4.94
CA LYS A 4 -1.56 13.44 -4.78
C LYS A 4 -2.49 13.36 -6.00
N VAL A 5 -3.79 13.31 -5.72
CA VAL A 5 -4.83 13.44 -6.72
C VAL A 5 -5.49 14.79 -6.54
N VAL A 6 -5.55 15.62 -7.60
CA VAL A 6 -6.15 16.95 -7.54
C VAL A 6 -7.34 16.99 -8.48
N PHE A 7 -8.51 17.24 -7.93
CA PHE A 7 -9.78 17.31 -8.64
C PHE A 7 -10.39 18.68 -8.58
N PHE A 8 -10.41 19.39 -9.71
CA PHE A 8 -11.07 20.68 -9.87
C PHE A 8 -12.51 20.45 -10.32
N TYR A 9 -13.48 20.97 -9.55
CA TYR A 9 -14.90 20.77 -9.78
C TYR A 9 -15.75 22.01 -9.53
N ASP A 10 -16.97 21.99 -10.08
CA ASP A 10 -18.01 22.96 -9.82
C ASP A 10 -19.32 22.22 -9.50
N THR A 11 -20.05 22.70 -8.49
CA THR A 11 -21.30 22.07 -8.03
C THR A 11 -22.45 22.26 -8.99
N SER A 12 -22.40 23.22 -9.89
CA SER A 12 -23.41 23.46 -10.95
C SER A 12 -23.22 22.53 -12.15
N CYS A 13 -22.03 21.95 -12.30
CA CYS A 13 -21.63 21.14 -13.44
C CYS A 13 -22.13 19.69 -13.30
N ALA A 14 -23.03 19.23 -14.16
CA ALA A 14 -23.56 17.86 -14.14
C ALA A 14 -22.45 16.80 -14.35
N LYS A 15 -21.46 17.08 -15.20
CA LYS A 15 -20.32 16.18 -15.41
C LYS A 15 -19.45 16.09 -14.16
N CYS A 16 -19.26 17.18 -13.43
CA CYS A 16 -18.54 17.18 -12.17
C CYS A 16 -19.25 16.30 -11.11
N LYS A 17 -20.58 16.39 -11.03
CA LYS A 17 -21.38 15.58 -10.12
C LYS A 17 -21.21 14.08 -10.39
N LEU A 18 -21.25 13.67 -11.65
CA LEU A 18 -21.05 12.28 -12.04
C LEU A 18 -19.63 11.82 -11.69
N GLU A 19 -18.63 12.62 -12.08
CA GLU A 19 -17.21 12.32 -11.82
C GLU A 19 -16.93 12.21 -10.31
N SER A 20 -17.52 13.08 -9.49
CA SER A 20 -17.37 13.01 -8.03
C SER A 20 -17.89 11.72 -7.42
N ILE A 21 -19.06 11.24 -7.91
CA ILE A 21 -19.61 9.95 -7.44
C ILE A 21 -18.67 8.79 -7.78
N MET A 22 -18.15 8.79 -9.01
CA MET A 22 -17.23 7.75 -9.46
C MET A 22 -15.90 7.80 -8.69
N LEU A 23 -15.38 9.02 -8.44
CA LEU A 23 -14.15 9.22 -7.67
C LEU A 23 -14.32 8.80 -6.21
N SER A 24 -15.41 9.22 -5.54
CA SER A 24 -15.66 8.80 -4.16
C SER A 24 -15.69 7.28 -4.04
N ASN A 25 -16.41 6.60 -4.95
CA ASN A 25 -16.46 5.15 -4.95
C ASN A 25 -15.10 4.50 -5.23
N LEU A 26 -14.33 5.04 -6.18
CA LEU A 26 -12.97 4.56 -6.48
C LEU A 26 -12.04 4.68 -5.27
N LEU A 27 -12.07 5.83 -4.59
CA LEU A 27 -11.18 6.11 -3.47
C LEU A 27 -11.56 5.31 -2.22
N ASP A 28 -12.86 5.13 -1.99
CA ASP A 28 -13.37 4.38 -0.85
C ASP A 28 -13.12 2.86 -0.97
N THR A 29 -13.22 2.33 -2.19
CA THR A 29 -13.02 0.90 -2.44
C THR A 29 -11.56 0.51 -2.73
N GLY A 30 -10.77 1.45 -3.23
CA GLY A 30 -9.42 1.19 -3.73
C GLY A 30 -8.32 1.18 -2.68
N ASP A 31 -8.57 1.78 -1.50
CA ASP A 31 -7.61 1.92 -0.39
C ASP A 31 -6.21 2.35 -0.85
N TYR A 32 -6.17 3.40 -1.67
CA TYR A 32 -4.90 3.93 -2.19
C TYR A 32 -4.24 4.88 -1.18
N PRO A 33 -2.93 4.75 -0.90
CA PRO A 33 -2.22 5.64 0.01
C PRO A 33 -1.91 6.98 -0.66
N ILE A 34 -2.94 7.80 -0.82
CA ILE A 34 -2.87 9.09 -1.52
C ILE A 34 -3.44 10.24 -0.68
N ASP A 35 -3.07 11.46 -1.06
CA ASP A 35 -3.74 12.69 -0.63
C ASP A 35 -4.67 13.15 -1.75
N PHE A 36 -5.97 13.20 -1.49
CA PHE A 36 -6.97 13.65 -2.45
C PHE A 36 -7.39 15.09 -2.16
N TYR A 37 -7.12 15.98 -3.10
CA TYR A 37 -7.46 17.40 -3.04
C TYR A 37 -8.69 17.68 -3.88
N ALA A 38 -9.83 17.94 -3.24
CA ALA A 38 -11.06 18.38 -3.89
C ALA A 38 -11.11 19.92 -3.94
N VAL A 39 -10.84 20.49 -5.11
CA VAL A 39 -10.72 21.94 -5.31
C VAL A 39 -11.99 22.48 -5.97
N TYR A 40 -12.79 23.21 -5.21
CA TYR A 40 -13.98 23.88 -5.72
C TYR A 40 -13.62 25.15 -6.47
N THR A 41 -14.16 25.32 -7.68
CA THR A 41 -13.85 26.45 -8.57
C THR A 41 -14.99 27.47 -8.68
N GLY A 42 -16.15 27.20 -8.05
CA GLY A 42 -17.28 28.11 -8.05
C GLY A 42 -17.19 29.17 -6.93
N ASP A 43 -18.18 30.03 -6.85
CA ASP A 43 -18.23 31.18 -5.94
C ASP A 43 -19.23 31.00 -4.77
N ASN A 44 -19.99 29.89 -4.76
CA ASN A 44 -21.03 29.67 -3.77
C ASN A 44 -20.50 28.82 -2.58
N ARG A 45 -20.32 29.47 -1.43
CA ARG A 45 -19.80 28.86 -0.21
C ARG A 45 -20.72 27.77 0.35
N GLU A 46 -22.03 28.05 0.41
CA GLU A 46 -22.99 27.09 0.98
C GLU A 46 -23.05 25.80 0.13
N ALA A 47 -23.04 25.96 -1.20
CA ALA A 47 -23.00 24.81 -2.11
C ALA A 47 -21.71 24.01 -1.98
N TRP A 48 -20.57 24.67 -1.71
CA TRP A 48 -19.31 24.01 -1.46
C TRP A 48 -19.34 23.21 -0.15
N GLU A 49 -19.75 23.84 0.95
CA GLU A 49 -19.79 23.20 2.29
C GLU A 49 -20.72 21.97 2.27
N GLN A 50 -21.91 22.10 1.68
CA GLN A 50 -22.85 20.99 1.53
C GLN A 50 -22.26 19.86 0.69
N TYR A 51 -21.70 20.21 -0.47
CA TYR A 51 -21.17 19.21 -1.40
C TYR A 51 -19.94 18.47 -0.84
N ALA A 52 -19.07 19.17 -0.14
CA ALA A 52 -17.91 18.58 0.53
C ALA A 52 -18.31 17.53 1.57
N SER A 53 -19.33 17.83 2.38
CA SER A 53 -19.82 16.91 3.42
C SER A 53 -20.58 15.69 2.86
N GLU A 54 -21.18 15.80 1.67
CA GLU A 54 -22.00 14.74 1.10
C GLU A 54 -21.25 13.79 0.15
N ARG A 55 -20.15 14.26 -0.48
CA ARG A 55 -19.55 13.57 -1.63
C ARG A 55 -18.20 12.95 -1.39
N PHE A 56 -17.44 13.48 -0.47
CA PHE A 56 -16.08 13.01 -0.24
C PHE A 56 -15.89 12.61 1.23
N ASP A 57 -16.91 12.00 1.81
CA ASP A 57 -16.82 11.30 3.08
C ASP A 57 -16.26 9.89 2.82
N ILE A 58 -14.94 9.83 2.65
CA ILE A 58 -14.20 8.62 2.29
C ILE A 58 -13.64 8.01 3.56
N GLU A 59 -14.02 6.76 3.82
CA GLU A 59 -13.62 6.01 5.02
C GLU A 59 -12.32 5.21 4.83
N ALA A 60 -11.74 5.20 3.61
CA ALA A 60 -10.51 4.47 3.33
C ALA A 60 -9.35 4.99 4.20
N PRO A 61 -8.71 4.14 5.02
CA PRO A 61 -7.78 4.57 6.07
C PRO A 61 -6.50 5.22 5.53
N ASP A 62 -6.08 4.86 4.33
CA ASP A 62 -4.85 5.35 3.72
C ASP A 62 -5.05 6.58 2.80
N THR A 63 -6.31 6.92 2.51
CA THR A 63 -6.68 8.09 1.69
C THR A 63 -6.99 9.30 2.57
N SER A 64 -6.24 10.39 2.42
CA SER A 64 -6.54 11.66 3.09
C SER A 64 -7.33 12.56 2.14
N VAL A 65 -8.49 13.09 2.58
CA VAL A 65 -9.31 14.02 1.79
C VAL A 65 -9.10 15.45 2.27
N ILE A 66 -8.77 16.34 1.35
CA ILE A 66 -8.50 17.75 1.62
C ILE A 66 -9.39 18.62 0.73
N HIS A 67 -10.32 19.35 1.34
CA HIS A 67 -11.21 20.26 0.64
C HIS A 67 -10.59 21.65 0.55
N LEU A 68 -10.51 22.18 -0.67
CA LEU A 68 -9.95 23.49 -0.94
C LEU A 68 -10.96 24.36 -1.69
N TRP A 69 -10.98 25.64 -1.34
CA TRP A 69 -11.74 26.67 -2.03
C TRP A 69 -10.97 28.00 -2.02
N ASP A 70 -10.85 28.60 -3.18
CA ASP A 70 -10.13 29.85 -3.39
C ASP A 70 -11.01 30.82 -4.21
N PRO A 71 -12.03 31.46 -3.57
CA PRO A 71 -12.95 32.34 -4.27
C PRO A 71 -12.30 33.62 -4.77
N ALA A 72 -11.20 34.05 -4.17
CA ALA A 72 -10.44 35.23 -4.59
C ALA A 72 -9.45 34.95 -5.73
N LEU A 73 -9.25 33.66 -6.06
CA LEU A 73 -8.28 33.20 -7.07
C LEU A 73 -6.82 33.56 -6.76
N ASP A 74 -6.50 33.80 -5.50
CA ASP A 74 -5.16 34.22 -5.05
C ASP A 74 -4.10 33.15 -5.30
N SER A 75 -4.51 31.86 -5.32
CA SER A 75 -3.61 30.75 -5.61
C SER A 75 -3.15 30.65 -7.05
N ASP A 76 -3.86 31.36 -7.99
CA ASP A 76 -3.59 31.34 -9.42
C ASP A 76 -3.61 29.90 -10.04
N PHE A 77 -4.44 29.02 -9.46
CA PHE A 77 -4.50 27.61 -9.87
C PHE A 77 -4.91 27.45 -11.35
N GLN A 78 -5.81 28.32 -11.87
CA GLN A 78 -6.25 28.24 -13.25
C GLN A 78 -5.08 28.33 -14.21
N ARG A 79 -4.17 29.27 -13.98
CA ARG A 79 -2.99 29.44 -14.82
C ARG A 79 -1.96 28.33 -14.56
N LYS A 80 -1.67 28.03 -13.30
CA LYS A 80 -0.65 27.04 -12.91
C LYS A 80 -0.97 25.64 -13.42
N TYR A 81 -2.22 25.22 -13.31
CA TYR A 81 -2.69 23.90 -13.76
C TYR A 81 -3.34 23.91 -15.14
N GLY A 82 -3.53 25.10 -15.74
CA GLY A 82 -4.23 25.26 -17.02
C GLY A 82 -5.70 24.80 -16.95
N VAL A 83 -6.39 25.14 -15.86
CA VAL A 83 -7.79 24.79 -15.63
C VAL A 83 -8.68 25.84 -16.29
N ILE A 84 -9.16 25.55 -17.48
CA ILE A 84 -10.08 26.42 -18.26
C ILE A 84 -11.54 25.95 -18.22
N GLN A 85 -11.75 24.73 -17.77
CA GLN A 85 -13.07 24.11 -17.57
C GLN A 85 -13.00 22.99 -16.55
N THR A 86 -14.11 22.68 -15.90
CA THR A 86 -14.28 21.57 -14.97
C THR A 86 -15.16 20.46 -15.57
N PRO A 87 -15.02 19.20 -15.15
CA PRO A 87 -14.03 18.69 -14.21
C PRO A 87 -12.63 18.62 -14.81
N ARG A 88 -11.60 18.74 -13.94
CA ARG A 88 -10.21 18.45 -14.28
C ARG A 88 -9.56 17.62 -13.18
N LEU A 89 -8.90 16.57 -13.57
CA LEU A 89 -8.28 15.62 -12.67
C LEU A 89 -6.80 15.45 -13.02
N PHE A 90 -5.96 15.46 -11.98
CA PHE A 90 -4.52 15.30 -12.09
C PHE A 90 -4.03 14.25 -11.13
N LEU A 91 -3.03 13.47 -11.54
CA LEU A 91 -2.22 12.63 -10.67
C LEU A 91 -0.83 13.23 -10.57
N ILE A 92 -0.35 13.47 -9.35
CA ILE A 92 0.96 14.05 -9.05
C ILE A 92 1.75 13.05 -8.21
N GLY A 93 2.98 12.78 -8.61
CA GLY A 93 3.87 11.87 -7.89
C GLY A 93 4.40 12.45 -6.58
N PRO A 94 5.04 11.63 -5.74
CA PRO A 94 5.71 12.07 -4.52
C PRO A 94 6.80 13.11 -4.77
N ASP A 95 7.40 13.06 -5.96
CA ASP A 95 8.39 14.01 -6.47
C ASP A 95 7.77 15.37 -6.91
N SER A 96 6.48 15.57 -6.65
CA SER A 96 5.70 16.74 -7.08
C SER A 96 5.62 16.94 -8.60
N VAL A 97 5.91 15.91 -9.38
CA VAL A 97 5.78 15.93 -10.85
C VAL A 97 4.39 15.42 -11.25
N ILE A 98 3.75 16.14 -12.19
CA ILE A 98 2.46 15.70 -12.76
C ILE A 98 2.69 14.45 -13.60
N LYS A 99 2.12 13.33 -13.16
CA LYS A 99 2.17 12.02 -13.85
C LYS A 99 0.99 11.84 -14.81
N GLY A 100 -0.15 12.45 -14.50
CA GLY A 100 -1.35 12.42 -15.35
C GLY A 100 -2.09 13.74 -15.32
N ARG A 101 -2.63 14.16 -16.49
CA ARG A 101 -3.32 15.43 -16.66
C ARG A 101 -4.60 15.25 -17.46
N GLY A 102 -5.69 15.90 -17.00
CA GLY A 102 -6.98 15.84 -17.68
C GLY A 102 -7.57 14.43 -17.72
N LEU A 103 -7.33 13.67 -16.67
CA LEU A 103 -7.83 12.32 -16.51
C LEU A 103 -9.34 12.32 -16.27
N ASP A 104 -9.98 11.22 -16.58
CA ASP A 104 -11.26 10.82 -16.00
C ASP A 104 -11.02 9.77 -14.89
N THR A 105 -12.07 9.38 -14.15
CA THR A 105 -11.95 8.41 -13.06
C THR A 105 -11.41 7.06 -13.53
N ARG A 106 -11.77 6.63 -14.76
CA ARG A 106 -11.28 5.35 -15.30
C ARG A 106 -9.77 5.41 -15.58
N ALA A 107 -9.31 6.47 -16.22
CA ALA A 107 -7.88 6.65 -16.48
C ALA A 107 -7.09 6.81 -15.17
N LEU A 108 -7.65 7.51 -14.18
CA LEU A 108 -7.06 7.60 -12.85
C LEU A 108 -6.95 6.21 -12.19
N SER A 109 -8.02 5.42 -12.19
CA SER A 109 -8.01 4.05 -11.65
C SER A 109 -6.89 3.22 -12.27
N MET A 110 -6.79 3.20 -13.60
CA MET A 110 -5.72 2.47 -14.29
C MET A 110 -4.32 2.95 -13.91
N MET A 111 -4.13 4.25 -13.70
CA MET A 111 -2.84 4.80 -13.27
C MET A 111 -2.54 4.46 -11.81
N LEU A 112 -3.52 4.55 -10.91
CA LEU A 112 -3.36 4.17 -9.51
C LEU A 112 -3.07 2.67 -9.38
N ASP A 113 -3.80 1.84 -10.12
CA ASP A 113 -3.55 0.40 -10.18
C ASP A 113 -2.12 0.12 -10.67
N ALA A 114 -1.65 0.80 -11.70
CA ALA A 114 -0.28 0.63 -12.19
C ALA A 114 0.79 1.10 -11.19
N VAL A 115 0.51 2.18 -10.44
CA VAL A 115 1.43 2.72 -9.41
C VAL A 115 1.43 1.86 -8.15
N PHE A 116 0.25 1.39 -7.74
CA PHE A 116 0.05 0.64 -6.50
C PHE A 116 -0.25 -0.84 -6.74
N ALA A 117 -0.26 -1.29 -8.02
CA ALA A 117 -0.45 -2.70 -8.32
C ALA A 117 0.62 -3.52 -7.63
N HIS A 118 0.14 -4.44 -6.84
CA HIS A 118 0.97 -5.49 -6.31
C HIS A 118 0.82 -6.66 -7.28
N PRO A 119 1.86 -7.02 -8.03
CA PRO A 119 1.80 -8.25 -8.81
C PRO A 119 1.39 -9.37 -7.86
N ASP A 120 0.50 -10.24 -8.30
CA ASP A 120 0.19 -11.47 -7.59
C ASP A 120 1.52 -12.21 -7.40
N LEU A 121 2.02 -12.20 -6.15
CA LEU A 121 3.29 -12.82 -5.82
C LEU A 121 3.03 -14.30 -5.56
N GLU A 122 3.64 -15.15 -6.36
CA GLU A 122 3.66 -16.60 -6.13
C GLU A 122 4.86 -16.93 -5.23
N TYR A 123 4.59 -17.62 -4.12
CA TYR A 123 5.61 -18.04 -3.16
C TYR A 123 5.91 -19.53 -3.26
N GLY A 124 7.13 -19.92 -2.92
CA GLY A 124 7.54 -21.31 -2.80
C GLY A 124 7.87 -21.97 -4.14
N SER A 125 8.50 -21.22 -5.06
CA SER A 125 9.06 -21.82 -6.27
C SER A 125 10.16 -22.83 -5.92
N LYS A 126 10.41 -23.80 -6.81
CA LYS A 126 11.50 -24.79 -6.63
C LYS A 126 12.87 -24.11 -6.57
N GLU A 127 13.02 -23.02 -7.29
CA GLU A 127 14.26 -22.22 -7.32
C GLU A 127 14.48 -21.54 -5.96
N SER A 128 13.43 -20.95 -5.37
CA SER A 128 13.47 -20.35 -4.02
C SER A 128 13.77 -21.41 -2.96
N GLU A 129 13.09 -22.56 -3.03
CA GLU A 129 13.33 -23.67 -2.11
C GLU A 129 14.79 -24.15 -2.17
N ALA A 130 15.30 -24.40 -3.38
CA ALA A 130 16.69 -24.83 -3.59
C ALA A 130 17.70 -23.76 -3.16
N TYR A 131 17.34 -22.48 -3.22
CA TYR A 131 18.18 -21.40 -2.72
C TYR A 131 18.23 -21.43 -1.19
N PHE A 132 17.09 -21.55 -0.52
CA PHE A 132 17.03 -21.55 0.94
C PHE A 132 17.60 -22.84 1.56
N ASP A 133 17.49 -23.99 0.90
CA ASP A 133 18.12 -25.24 1.36
C ASP A 133 19.64 -25.09 1.53
N ARG A 134 20.28 -24.27 0.69
CA ARG A 134 21.73 -24.00 0.81
C ARG A 134 22.12 -23.19 2.04
N LEU A 135 21.15 -22.51 2.68
CA LEU A 135 21.37 -21.74 3.91
C LEU A 135 21.34 -22.60 5.17
N PHE A 136 20.79 -23.81 5.04
CA PHE A 136 20.68 -24.80 6.10
C PHE A 136 21.24 -26.16 5.65
N PRO A 137 22.55 -26.21 5.33
CA PRO A 137 23.14 -27.38 4.66
C PRO A 137 23.10 -28.67 5.51
N ASP A 138 23.04 -28.53 6.83
CA ASP A 138 23.02 -29.66 7.75
C ASP A 138 21.60 -30.20 8.02
N TYR A 139 20.56 -29.52 7.50
CA TYR A 139 19.19 -29.99 7.66
C TYR A 139 18.85 -31.00 6.54
N PRO A 140 18.13 -32.10 6.78
CA PRO A 140 17.38 -32.43 8.02
C PRO A 140 18.16 -33.19 9.11
N GLU A 141 19.42 -33.57 8.89
CA GLU A 141 20.21 -34.38 9.83
C GLU A 141 20.39 -33.67 11.17
N LYS A 142 20.55 -32.33 11.12
CA LYS A 142 20.66 -31.48 12.31
C LYS A 142 19.72 -30.31 12.20
N ALA A 143 18.76 -30.22 13.13
CA ALA A 143 17.88 -29.08 13.23
C ALA A 143 18.69 -27.81 13.64
N PRO A 144 18.52 -26.68 12.96
CA PRO A 144 19.21 -25.44 13.33
C PRO A 144 18.68 -24.91 14.67
N SER A 145 19.54 -24.18 15.38
CA SER A 145 19.15 -23.42 16.56
C SER A 145 18.42 -22.13 16.17
N PHE A 146 17.77 -21.48 17.14
CA PHE A 146 17.22 -20.12 16.94
C PHE A 146 18.28 -19.15 16.41
N TYR A 147 19.50 -19.20 16.95
CA TYR A 147 20.57 -18.32 16.53
C TYR A 147 20.96 -18.52 15.06
N ASP A 148 20.99 -19.76 14.58
CA ASP A 148 21.30 -20.06 13.18
C ASP A 148 20.23 -19.46 12.26
N VAL A 149 18.94 -19.67 12.57
CA VAL A 149 17.83 -19.17 11.75
C VAL A 149 17.74 -17.65 11.82
N SER A 150 17.83 -17.04 13.01
CA SER A 150 17.77 -15.59 13.16
C SER A 150 18.93 -14.87 12.49
N SER A 151 20.14 -15.45 12.50
CA SER A 151 21.28 -14.91 11.74
C SER A 151 21.01 -14.90 10.23
N VAL A 152 20.41 -15.96 9.69
CA VAL A 152 20.01 -15.99 8.28
C VAL A 152 18.96 -14.94 8.00
N VAL A 153 17.92 -14.82 8.86
CA VAL A 153 16.88 -13.77 8.73
C VAL A 153 17.51 -12.39 8.69
N GLU A 154 18.40 -12.06 9.62
CA GLU A 154 19.08 -10.75 9.67
C GLU A 154 19.88 -10.46 8.41
N ASN A 155 20.69 -11.43 7.96
CA ASN A 155 21.56 -11.27 6.83
C ASN A 155 20.80 -11.10 5.50
N MET A 156 19.58 -11.57 5.43
CA MET A 156 18.77 -11.53 4.22
C MET A 156 17.70 -10.45 4.25
N ALA A 157 16.95 -10.31 5.34
CA ALA A 157 15.86 -9.37 5.43
C ALA A 157 16.34 -7.91 5.46
N ARG A 158 17.39 -7.61 6.21
CA ARG A 158 17.89 -6.26 6.36
C ARG A 158 18.38 -5.63 5.05
N PRO A 159 19.25 -6.27 4.24
CA PRO A 159 19.66 -5.73 2.95
C PRO A 159 18.48 -5.54 1.99
N THR A 160 17.52 -6.47 2.00
CA THR A 160 16.34 -6.43 1.15
C THR A 160 15.45 -5.23 1.48
N LEU A 161 15.21 -4.95 2.77
CA LEU A 161 14.49 -3.75 3.22
C LEU A 161 15.23 -2.46 2.87
N CYS A 162 16.56 -2.45 2.99
CA CYS A 162 17.39 -1.28 2.67
C CYS A 162 17.47 -0.99 1.18
N SER A 163 17.12 -1.92 0.30
CA SER A 163 17.16 -1.75 -1.15
C SER A 163 16.14 -0.72 -1.67
N GLY A 164 15.06 -0.48 -0.93
CA GLY A 164 13.94 0.37 -1.35
C GLY A 164 13.04 -0.24 -2.43
N ASP A 165 13.35 -1.44 -2.91
CA ASP A 165 12.51 -2.20 -3.84
C ASP A 165 11.48 -3.01 -3.06
N THR A 166 10.28 -2.44 -2.89
CA THR A 166 9.20 -3.05 -2.13
C THR A 166 8.67 -4.35 -2.75
N THR A 167 8.69 -4.48 -4.07
CA THR A 167 8.25 -5.69 -4.78
C THR A 167 9.22 -6.83 -4.54
N MET A 168 10.52 -6.59 -4.73
CA MET A 168 11.56 -7.57 -4.45
C MET A 168 11.55 -7.97 -2.96
N CYS A 169 11.38 -6.99 -2.07
CA CYS A 169 11.30 -7.22 -0.63
C CYS A 169 10.14 -8.17 -0.27
N ARG A 170 8.94 -7.93 -0.82
CA ARG A 170 7.78 -8.80 -0.60
C ARG A 170 7.99 -10.20 -1.14
N GLN A 171 8.45 -10.32 -2.38
CA GLN A 171 8.71 -11.61 -2.99
C GLN A 171 9.68 -12.41 -2.12
N PHE A 172 10.78 -11.78 -1.74
CA PHE A 172 11.83 -12.45 -0.99
C PHE A 172 11.39 -12.84 0.43
N LEU A 173 10.83 -11.92 1.21
CA LEU A 173 10.37 -12.21 2.57
C LEU A 173 9.20 -13.18 2.59
N GLY A 174 8.31 -13.11 1.59
CA GLY A 174 7.21 -14.05 1.41
C GLY A 174 7.69 -15.45 1.06
N ASP A 175 8.62 -15.60 0.13
CA ASP A 175 9.25 -16.87 -0.21
C ASP A 175 9.97 -17.48 0.99
N PHE A 176 10.68 -16.65 1.75
CA PHE A 176 11.40 -17.12 2.92
C PHE A 176 10.44 -17.56 4.04
N LEU A 177 9.36 -16.81 4.28
CA LEU A 177 8.31 -17.23 5.21
C LEU A 177 7.66 -18.54 4.76
N TYR A 178 7.34 -18.66 3.45
CA TYR A 178 6.78 -19.88 2.89
C TYR A 178 7.70 -21.09 3.05
N TYR A 179 9.01 -20.88 2.89
CA TYR A 179 10.03 -21.92 3.11
C TYR A 179 10.13 -22.35 4.57
N LEU A 180 10.12 -21.39 5.52
CA LEU A 180 10.28 -21.67 6.95
C LEU A 180 9.01 -22.26 7.57
N ALA A 181 7.82 -21.85 7.12
CA ALA A 181 6.54 -22.20 7.73
C ALA A 181 6.29 -23.72 7.92
N PRO A 182 6.60 -24.60 6.94
CA PRO A 182 6.42 -26.03 7.10
C PRO A 182 7.52 -26.73 7.90
N LYS A 183 8.64 -26.03 8.19
CA LYS A 183 9.78 -26.66 8.89
C LYS A 183 9.44 -26.94 10.36
N THR A 184 9.85 -28.09 10.83
CA THR A 184 9.61 -28.53 12.20
C THR A 184 10.88 -28.36 13.06
N GLY A 185 10.67 -28.16 14.35
CA GLY A 185 11.77 -27.93 15.29
C GLY A 185 11.73 -26.54 15.91
N THR A 186 12.14 -26.43 17.17
CA THR A 186 12.05 -25.19 17.96
C THR A 186 12.79 -24.03 17.29
N GLY A 187 14.02 -24.26 16.84
CA GLY A 187 14.82 -23.19 16.21
C GLY A 187 14.19 -22.62 14.94
N PHE A 188 13.57 -23.45 14.09
CA PHE A 188 12.82 -22.95 12.93
C PHE A 188 11.58 -22.16 13.35
N ARG A 189 10.80 -22.66 14.32
CA ARG A 189 9.59 -21.96 14.80
C ARG A 189 9.91 -20.60 15.41
N GLU A 190 10.91 -20.56 16.29
CA GLU A 190 11.39 -19.31 16.91
C GLU A 190 11.96 -18.35 15.84
N GLY A 191 12.73 -18.84 14.89
CA GLY A 191 13.28 -18.06 13.80
C GLY A 191 12.20 -17.54 12.83
N THR A 192 11.17 -18.34 12.55
CA THR A 192 10.00 -17.90 11.75
C THR A 192 9.23 -16.81 12.49
N LYS A 193 9.00 -16.98 13.78
CA LYS A 193 8.38 -15.95 14.62
C LYS A 193 9.19 -14.65 14.62
N TYR A 194 10.52 -14.77 14.72
CA TYR A 194 11.43 -13.65 14.64
C TYR A 194 11.34 -12.90 13.30
N LEU A 195 11.27 -13.61 12.18
CA LEU A 195 11.05 -13.03 10.85
C LEU A 195 9.74 -12.24 10.80
N ILE A 196 8.66 -12.85 11.27
CA ILE A 196 7.33 -12.24 11.26
C ILE A 196 7.31 -10.95 12.09
N ASP A 197 7.76 -11.02 13.34
CA ASP A 197 7.64 -9.92 14.30
C ASP A 197 8.55 -8.74 13.95
N ASN A 198 9.75 -9.00 13.41
CA ASN A 198 10.75 -7.95 13.20
C ASN A 198 10.79 -7.40 11.78
N TYR A 199 10.23 -8.13 10.79
CA TYR A 199 10.38 -7.76 9.38
C TYR A 199 9.07 -7.75 8.59
N ILE A 200 8.09 -8.57 8.97
CA ILE A 200 6.83 -8.68 8.23
C ILE A 200 5.75 -7.79 8.83
N LEU A 201 5.53 -7.85 10.15
CA LEU A 201 4.46 -7.09 10.80
C LEU A 201 4.84 -5.64 11.15
N ILE A 202 6.14 -5.33 11.30
CA ILE A 202 6.59 -3.96 11.61
C ILE A 202 6.49 -3.03 10.40
N GLY A 203 6.70 -3.55 9.20
CA GLY A 203 6.67 -2.77 7.97
C GLY A 203 5.29 -2.68 7.36
N ASN A 204 4.39 -1.88 7.92
CA ASN A 204 3.02 -1.70 7.40
C ASN A 204 2.97 -1.33 5.91
N ASP A 205 4.03 -0.76 5.35
CA ASP A 205 4.09 -0.36 3.94
C ASP A 205 4.39 -1.50 2.97
N ILE A 206 4.87 -2.64 3.45
CA ILE A 206 5.27 -3.78 2.61
C ILE A 206 4.09 -4.72 2.36
N TRP A 207 3.23 -4.91 3.36
CA TRP A 207 2.14 -5.89 3.37
C TRP A 207 0.79 -5.18 3.32
N ARG A 208 0.43 -4.62 2.16
CA ARG A 208 -0.72 -3.72 1.99
C ARG A 208 -2.07 -4.40 1.75
N SER A 209 -2.13 -5.71 1.62
CA SER A 209 -3.43 -6.37 1.59
C SER A 209 -3.84 -6.79 3.00
N GLN A 210 -4.98 -6.32 3.48
CA GLN A 210 -5.56 -6.77 4.76
C GLN A 210 -5.66 -8.29 4.82
N HIS A 211 -5.91 -8.93 3.69
CA HIS A 211 -6.04 -10.37 3.61
C HIS A 211 -4.71 -11.10 3.90
N ASP A 212 -3.60 -10.60 3.40
CA ASP A 212 -2.29 -11.20 3.63
C ASP A 212 -1.80 -10.93 5.05
N SER A 213 -2.04 -9.73 5.58
CA SER A 213 -1.67 -9.43 6.96
C SER A 213 -2.46 -10.28 7.96
N LEU A 214 -3.75 -10.53 7.73
CA LEU A 214 -4.56 -11.41 8.59
C LEU A 214 -4.07 -12.86 8.58
N LYS A 215 -3.64 -13.40 7.43
CA LYS A 215 -3.04 -14.73 7.35
C LYS A 215 -1.75 -14.82 8.15
N VAL A 216 -0.88 -13.82 8.01
CA VAL A 216 0.40 -13.79 8.74
C VAL A 216 0.17 -13.64 10.25
N ILE A 217 -0.75 -12.76 10.67
CA ILE A 217 -1.13 -12.60 12.08
C ILE A 217 -1.67 -13.92 12.65
N GLY A 218 -2.57 -14.59 11.93
CA GLY A 218 -3.11 -15.89 12.35
C GLY A 218 -2.02 -16.95 12.45
N PHE A 219 -1.07 -16.98 11.54
CA PHE A 219 0.06 -17.90 11.59
C PHE A 219 1.01 -17.59 12.76
N ALA A 220 1.28 -16.30 13.03
CA ALA A 220 2.07 -15.89 14.19
C ALA A 220 1.44 -16.36 15.52
N GLN A 221 0.12 -16.27 15.66
CA GLN A 221 -0.60 -16.80 16.84
C GLN A 221 -0.45 -18.31 16.99
N ILE A 222 -0.54 -19.07 15.89
CA ILE A 222 -0.31 -20.51 15.91
C ILE A 222 1.11 -20.84 16.38
N LEU A 223 2.10 -20.08 15.94
CA LEU A 223 3.49 -20.25 16.37
C LEU A 223 3.66 -19.97 17.87
N ASP A 224 3.02 -18.94 18.42
CA ASP A 224 3.03 -18.64 19.85
C ASP A 224 2.45 -19.78 20.68
N ASP A 225 1.34 -20.36 20.24
CA ASP A 225 0.71 -21.53 20.90
C ASP A 225 1.62 -22.75 20.88
N LEU A 226 2.26 -23.02 19.72
CA LEU A 226 3.19 -24.16 19.58
C LEU A 226 4.45 -23.99 20.43
N LEU A 227 4.99 -22.79 20.53
CA LEU A 227 6.17 -22.50 21.35
C LEU A 227 5.85 -22.58 22.84
N SER A 228 4.66 -22.08 23.25
CA SER A 228 4.20 -22.14 24.64
C SER A 228 3.91 -23.57 25.10
N SER A 229 3.52 -24.46 24.18
CA SER A 229 3.21 -25.86 24.48
C SER A 229 4.46 -26.76 24.55
N SER A 230 5.63 -26.24 24.21
CA SER A 230 6.90 -26.98 24.12
C SER A 230 7.78 -26.79 25.38
N VAL A 231 7.29 -26.08 26.40
CA VAL A 231 7.87 -25.85 27.71
C VAL A 231 7.19 -26.80 28.72
#